data_0c0b983462481856f20a6cfc4a5c4d76
#
_entry.id   0c0b983462481856f20a6cfc4a5c4d76
#
_cell.length_a   1.000
_cell.length_b   1.000
_cell.length_c   1.000
_cell.angle_alpha   90.00
_cell.angle_beta   90.00
_cell.angle_gamma   90.00
#
_symmetry.space_group_name_H-M   'P 1'
#
loop_
_entity.id
_entity.type
_entity.pdbx_description
1 polymer ?
#
loop_
_entity_poly.entity_id
_entity_poly.type
_entity_poly.pdbx_seq_one_letter_code
_entity_poly.pdbx_strand_id
1 'polypeptide(L)'
;PPAAAAAPPAAAAPPAAASAPAAADVHADDDEIAGTYVTPLVRKLASEHGVDLNALTGTGVGGRIRKSDVLNAANEAARRKAEAEAEAARPAPAAAVEEAPAAQPATGEPARRGRTEKLSRLRQVIAARMVESLRVSAQLTTVVEVDVTRIARLRQAAKADFERREGVKLSFLPFFAIAAVEALKEHPDVNCSVDTEAGTVTYHEAEHLGIAVDTERGLLVPVIHNAGDLNLGGIARKIADLAERTRTNKVSPDELGGGTFTLTNTGSRGALFDTPIINQPQVAILGTGSVVKRPVVISDENLGETIAIRSMVYLALSYDHRIVDGADAARFLGTMKSRLEAGAFERALGLHQS
;
A
#
# COMPACT_ATOMS: atom_id res chain seq x y z
N PRO A 1 7.07 -21.51 50.59
CA PRO A 1 5.81 -21.20 49.93
C PRO A 1 5.85 -19.82 49.27
N PRO A 2 5.26 -19.65 48.03
CA PRO A 2 5.26 -18.36 47.36
C PRO A 2 4.20 -17.42 47.94
N ALA A 3 4.57 -16.14 48.02
CA ALA A 3 3.71 -15.06 48.54
C ALA A 3 2.58 -14.71 47.55
N ALA A 4 1.40 -14.44 48.08
CA ALA A 4 0.18 -14.10 47.38
C ALA A 4 0.28 -12.73 46.67
N ALA A 5 -0.22 -12.66 45.45
CA ALA A 5 -0.38 -11.42 44.68
C ALA A 5 -1.54 -10.58 45.26
N ALA A 6 -1.30 -9.28 45.45
CA ALA A 6 -2.28 -8.31 45.89
C ALA A 6 -3.21 -7.89 44.72
N ALA A 7 -4.53 -7.79 45.03
CA ALA A 7 -5.56 -7.31 44.12
C ALA A 7 -5.49 -5.79 43.90
N PRO A 8 -5.92 -5.27 42.73
CA PRO A 8 -5.96 -3.83 42.45
C PRO A 8 -7.14 -3.13 43.17
N PRO A 9 -7.03 -1.83 43.51
CA PRO A 9 -8.08 -1.09 44.22
C PRO A 9 -9.29 -0.76 43.34
N ALA A 10 -10.45 -0.77 43.95
CA ALA A 10 -11.76 -0.48 43.37
C ALA A 10 -11.91 0.99 42.93
N ALA A 11 -12.60 1.18 41.82
CA ALA A 11 -12.96 2.49 41.26
C ALA A 11 -13.97 3.21 42.15
N ALA A 12 -13.74 4.51 42.38
CA ALA A 12 -14.61 5.40 43.12
C ALA A 12 -15.85 5.80 42.29
N ALA A 13 -17.03 5.82 42.95
CA ALA A 13 -18.31 6.26 42.41
C ALA A 13 -18.37 7.80 42.27
N PRO A 14 -19.17 8.35 41.31
CA PRO A 14 -19.33 9.79 41.13
C PRO A 14 -20.28 10.40 42.19
N PRO A 15 -20.11 11.70 42.52
CA PRO A 15 -20.96 12.36 43.55
C PRO A 15 -22.32 12.77 43.00
N ALA A 16 -23.29 12.76 43.87
CA ALA A 16 -24.71 13.04 43.67
C ALA A 16 -24.99 14.51 43.33
N ALA A 17 -26.06 14.70 42.57
CA ALA A 17 -26.64 15.96 42.15
C ALA A 17 -27.06 16.86 43.30
N ALA A 18 -26.73 18.15 43.20
CA ALA A 18 -27.30 19.21 44.05
C ALA A 18 -28.52 19.84 43.34
N SER A 19 -29.54 20.04 44.13
CA SER A 19 -30.86 20.55 43.80
C SER A 19 -30.88 22.01 43.34
N ALA A 20 -31.84 22.33 42.50
CA ALA A 20 -32.19 23.64 41.99
C ALA A 20 -32.78 24.56 43.06
N PRO A 21 -32.70 25.90 42.90
CA PRO A 21 -33.67 26.82 43.49
C PRO A 21 -34.72 27.28 42.46
N ALA A 22 -35.88 27.62 43.02
CA ALA A 22 -37.14 27.90 42.40
C ALA A 22 -37.24 29.26 41.68
N ALA A 23 -38.23 29.27 40.83
CA ALA A 23 -38.89 30.29 40.03
C ALA A 23 -38.80 31.77 40.45
N ALA A 24 -38.69 32.62 39.43
CA ALA A 24 -39.29 33.95 39.44
C ALA A 24 -40.03 34.14 38.10
N ASP A 25 -41.32 34.44 38.23
CA ASP A 25 -42.25 34.81 37.17
C ASP A 25 -41.82 36.11 36.48
N VAL A 26 -41.85 36.13 35.16
CA VAL A 26 -42.09 37.36 34.38
C VAL A 26 -43.05 37.05 33.24
N HIS A 27 -44.14 37.80 33.23
CA HIS A 27 -45.30 37.78 32.32
C HIS A 27 -44.94 37.98 30.83
N ALA A 28 -45.65 37.24 30.04
CA ALA A 28 -46.49 37.54 28.85
C ALA A 28 -45.88 38.44 27.75
N ASP A 29 -45.81 37.86 26.56
CA ASP A 29 -46.56 38.38 25.42
C ASP A 29 -46.92 37.20 24.50
N ASP A 30 -48.24 37.03 24.36
CA ASP A 30 -48.88 36.09 23.44
C ASP A 30 -48.72 36.60 22.00
N ASP A 31 -48.10 35.77 21.17
CA ASP A 31 -48.36 35.78 19.74
C ASP A 31 -48.63 34.32 19.33
N GLU A 32 -49.92 33.99 19.23
CA GLU A 32 -50.45 32.74 18.71
C GLU A 32 -50.12 32.65 17.21
N ILE A 33 -49.08 31.91 16.88
CA ILE A 33 -48.96 31.37 15.52
C ILE A 33 -49.71 30.05 15.49
N ALA A 34 -50.73 30.01 14.65
CA ALA A 34 -51.67 28.95 14.37
C ALA A 34 -51.34 27.56 14.96
N GLY A 35 -51.82 27.28 16.16
CA GLY A 35 -52.11 25.89 16.60
C GLY A 35 -50.97 25.08 17.16
N THR A 36 -49.70 25.50 17.18
CA THR A 36 -48.59 24.70 17.65
C THR A 36 -47.74 25.42 18.73
N TYR A 37 -47.76 24.94 19.95
CA TYR A 37 -46.95 25.52 21.02
C TYR A 37 -45.44 25.23 20.81
N VAL A 38 -44.66 26.29 20.67
CA VAL A 38 -43.20 26.23 20.43
C VAL A 38 -42.48 26.90 21.61
N THR A 39 -41.53 26.21 22.24
CA THR A 39 -40.74 26.76 23.34
C THR A 39 -39.79 27.87 22.88
N PRO A 40 -39.45 28.87 23.72
CA PRO A 40 -38.50 29.93 23.34
C PRO A 40 -37.16 29.43 22.80
N LEU A 41 -36.67 28.31 23.35
CA LEU A 41 -35.43 27.69 22.92
C LEU A 41 -35.53 27.13 21.49
N VAL A 42 -36.64 26.51 21.11
CA VAL A 42 -36.89 25.98 19.77
C VAL A 42 -37.04 27.11 18.78
N ARG A 43 -37.68 28.22 19.14
CA ARG A 43 -37.84 29.41 18.30
C ARG A 43 -36.48 30.07 18.02
N LYS A 44 -35.64 30.21 19.06
CA LYS A 44 -34.25 30.73 18.91
C LYS A 44 -33.44 29.84 17.98
N LEU A 45 -33.49 28.54 18.18
CA LEU A 45 -32.75 27.57 17.31
C LEU A 45 -33.21 27.60 15.87
N ALA A 46 -34.54 27.71 15.62
CA ALA A 46 -35.06 27.83 14.27
C ALA A 46 -34.59 29.12 13.58
N SER A 47 -34.54 30.24 14.31
CA SER A 47 -33.99 31.50 13.81
C SER A 47 -32.51 31.42 13.51
N GLU A 48 -31.70 30.77 14.37
CA GLU A 48 -30.26 30.58 14.16
C GLU A 48 -29.95 29.73 12.93
N HIS A 49 -30.79 28.75 12.63
CA HIS A 49 -30.62 27.86 11.48
C HIS A 49 -31.47 28.23 10.24
N GLY A 50 -32.22 29.33 10.28
CA GLY A 50 -33.04 29.78 9.17
C GLY A 50 -34.18 28.80 8.80
N VAL A 51 -34.73 28.06 9.77
CA VAL A 51 -35.77 27.06 9.56
C VAL A 51 -37.15 27.68 9.82
N ASP A 52 -38.05 27.60 8.86
CA ASP A 52 -39.44 28.05 8.99
C ASP A 52 -40.25 27.05 9.85
N LEU A 53 -40.67 27.48 11.03
CA LEU A 53 -41.44 26.66 11.97
C LEU A 53 -42.84 26.30 11.45
N ASN A 54 -43.40 27.09 10.54
CA ASN A 54 -44.70 26.82 9.95
C ASN A 54 -44.70 25.64 8.93
N ALA A 55 -43.53 25.38 8.38
CA ALA A 55 -43.30 24.28 7.46
C ALA A 55 -42.94 22.95 8.16
N LEU A 56 -42.82 22.96 9.50
CA LEU A 56 -42.42 21.78 10.26
C LEU A 56 -43.60 21.08 10.91
N THR A 57 -43.64 19.77 10.78
CA THR A 57 -44.55 18.90 11.56
C THR A 57 -43.82 18.46 12.82
N GLY A 58 -44.33 18.87 14.01
CA GLY A 58 -43.72 18.50 15.27
C GLY A 58 -43.95 17.02 15.63
N THR A 59 -42.86 16.33 16.04
CA THR A 59 -42.91 14.91 16.46
C THR A 59 -43.19 14.73 17.98
N GLY A 60 -43.43 15.81 18.70
CA GLY A 60 -43.72 15.77 20.14
C GLY A 60 -45.17 15.41 20.44
N VAL A 61 -45.45 15.07 21.71
CA VAL A 61 -46.80 14.76 22.19
C VAL A 61 -47.71 15.96 21.94
N GLY A 62 -48.86 15.74 21.26
CA GLY A 62 -49.79 16.79 20.87
C GLY A 62 -49.33 17.67 19.71
N GLY A 63 -48.45 17.18 18.82
CA GLY A 63 -47.95 17.94 17.64
C GLY A 63 -46.88 18.98 17.98
N ARG A 64 -46.26 18.95 19.17
CA ARG A 64 -45.27 19.92 19.61
C ARG A 64 -43.95 19.76 18.86
N ILE A 65 -43.37 20.88 18.35
CA ILE A 65 -42.08 20.91 17.65
C ILE A 65 -40.96 20.77 18.71
N ARG A 66 -40.07 19.79 18.52
CA ARG A 66 -38.91 19.52 19.37
C ARG A 66 -37.65 20.12 18.77
N LYS A 67 -36.60 20.27 19.58
CA LYS A 67 -35.27 20.67 19.15
C LYS A 67 -34.72 19.77 18.02
N SER A 68 -34.98 18.46 18.12
CA SER A 68 -34.59 17.48 17.09
C SER A 68 -35.21 17.75 15.72
N ASP A 69 -36.46 18.22 15.68
CA ASP A 69 -37.20 18.47 14.44
C ASP A 69 -36.58 19.65 13.69
N VAL A 70 -36.19 20.71 14.40
CA VAL A 70 -35.50 21.88 13.84
C VAL A 70 -34.10 21.50 13.32
N LEU A 71 -33.33 20.71 14.07
CA LEU A 71 -31.99 20.28 13.65
C LEU A 71 -32.05 19.36 12.43
N ASN A 72 -33.01 18.45 12.37
CA ASN A 72 -33.20 17.58 11.23
C ASN A 72 -33.55 18.37 9.96
N ALA A 73 -34.47 19.34 10.08
CA ALA A 73 -34.83 20.20 8.96
C ALA A 73 -33.65 21.09 8.50
N ALA A 74 -32.84 21.61 9.42
CA ALA A 74 -31.64 22.37 9.11
C ALA A 74 -30.61 21.51 8.33
N ASN A 75 -30.38 20.27 8.80
CA ASN A 75 -29.47 19.34 8.12
C ASN A 75 -29.97 18.94 6.72
N GLU A 76 -31.27 18.74 6.57
CA GLU A 76 -31.88 18.42 5.27
C GLU A 76 -31.78 19.60 4.29
N ALA A 77 -32.02 20.84 4.77
CA ALA A 77 -31.84 22.03 3.96
C ALA A 77 -30.37 22.25 3.55
N ALA A 78 -29.40 22.03 4.45
CA ALA A 78 -27.99 22.07 4.15
C ALA A 78 -27.56 21.03 3.12
N ARG A 79 -28.11 19.80 3.25
CA ARG A 79 -27.83 18.73 2.27
C ARG A 79 -28.39 19.04 0.89
N ARG A 80 -29.63 19.52 0.79
CA ARG A 80 -30.23 19.95 -0.50
C ARG A 80 -29.46 21.10 -1.14
N LYS A 81 -28.97 22.04 -0.32
CA LYS A 81 -28.14 23.14 -0.81
C LYS A 81 -26.79 22.64 -1.36
N ALA A 82 -26.13 21.71 -0.66
CA ALA A 82 -24.89 21.09 -1.11
C ALA A 82 -25.09 20.25 -2.38
N GLU A 83 -26.22 19.53 -2.49
CA GLU A 83 -26.59 18.76 -3.69
C GLU A 83 -26.86 19.69 -4.88
N ALA A 84 -27.55 20.82 -4.65
CA ALA A 84 -27.80 21.85 -5.69
C ALA A 84 -26.53 22.57 -6.13
N GLU A 85 -25.61 22.89 -5.19
CA GLU A 85 -24.30 23.46 -5.50
C GLU A 85 -23.40 22.46 -6.26
N ALA A 86 -23.46 21.17 -5.92
CA ALA A 86 -22.78 20.10 -6.65
C ALA A 86 -23.35 19.91 -8.05
N GLU A 87 -24.66 20.00 -8.22
CA GLU A 87 -25.33 19.96 -9.54
C GLU A 87 -25.02 21.21 -10.38
N ALA A 88 -24.97 22.39 -9.76
CA ALA A 88 -24.61 23.63 -10.45
C ALA A 88 -23.12 23.71 -10.81
N ALA A 89 -22.25 22.99 -10.10
CA ALA A 89 -20.83 22.86 -10.38
C ALA A 89 -20.49 21.80 -11.45
N ARG A 90 -21.49 21.06 -11.94
CA ARG A 90 -21.30 20.19 -13.10
C ARG A 90 -21.05 21.07 -14.33
N PRO A 91 -19.94 20.86 -15.08
CA PRO A 91 -19.75 21.55 -16.34
C PRO A 91 -20.94 21.27 -17.24
N ALA A 92 -21.48 22.33 -17.87
CA ALA A 92 -22.52 22.19 -18.87
C ALA A 92 -22.13 21.12 -19.90
N PRO A 93 -23.02 20.25 -20.37
CA PRO A 93 -22.71 19.28 -21.40
C PRO A 93 -22.13 20.03 -22.59
N ALA A 94 -20.83 19.80 -22.85
CA ALA A 94 -20.21 20.26 -24.08
C ALA A 94 -21.07 19.75 -25.25
N ALA A 95 -21.32 20.64 -26.21
CA ALA A 95 -22.08 20.37 -27.42
C ALA A 95 -21.73 18.98 -27.97
N ALA A 96 -22.75 18.28 -28.41
CA ALA A 96 -22.73 16.93 -28.90
C ALA A 96 -21.44 16.59 -29.64
N VAL A 97 -20.56 15.87 -28.95
CA VAL A 97 -19.52 15.11 -29.62
C VAL A 97 -20.28 13.98 -30.30
N GLU A 98 -20.22 13.95 -31.61
CA GLU A 98 -20.64 12.87 -32.47
C GLU A 98 -20.44 11.53 -31.75
N GLU A 99 -21.49 10.78 -31.60
CA GLU A 99 -21.52 9.49 -30.90
C GLU A 99 -20.37 8.65 -31.44
N ALA A 100 -19.30 8.58 -30.65
CA ALA A 100 -18.23 7.65 -30.98
C ALA A 100 -18.87 6.28 -31.12
N PRO A 101 -18.58 5.54 -32.19
CA PRO A 101 -19.24 4.26 -32.42
C PRO A 101 -19.10 3.44 -31.15
N ALA A 102 -20.20 2.93 -30.63
CA ALA A 102 -20.26 2.10 -29.43
C ALA A 102 -19.08 1.15 -29.49
N ALA A 103 -18.21 1.20 -28.48
CA ALA A 103 -17.03 0.35 -28.41
C ALA A 103 -17.50 -1.06 -28.71
N GLN A 104 -17.17 -1.55 -29.88
CA GLN A 104 -17.43 -2.93 -30.25
C GLN A 104 -16.85 -3.75 -29.08
N PRO A 105 -17.61 -4.69 -28.51
CA PRO A 105 -17.06 -5.54 -27.47
C PRO A 105 -15.75 -6.05 -28.04
N ALA A 106 -14.65 -5.73 -27.35
CA ALA A 106 -13.34 -6.19 -27.75
C ALA A 106 -13.51 -7.64 -28.18
N THR A 107 -13.07 -7.96 -29.41
CA THR A 107 -13.03 -9.34 -29.90
C THR A 107 -11.96 -10.05 -29.08
N GLY A 108 -12.20 -10.09 -27.74
CA GLY A 108 -11.44 -10.87 -26.78
C GLY A 108 -11.70 -12.34 -27.08
N GLU A 109 -10.68 -13.15 -26.94
CA GLU A 109 -10.77 -14.60 -26.96
C GLU A 109 -12.10 -15.08 -26.34
N PRO A 110 -12.81 -16.01 -26.96
CA PRO A 110 -14.13 -16.43 -26.52
C PRO A 110 -14.06 -16.83 -25.03
N ALA A 111 -14.98 -16.26 -24.25
CA ALA A 111 -15.02 -16.39 -22.80
C ALA A 111 -14.71 -17.84 -22.39
N ARG A 112 -13.68 -18.01 -21.55
CA ARG A 112 -13.22 -19.32 -21.05
C ARG A 112 -14.21 -19.97 -20.09
N ARG A 113 -15.33 -19.33 -19.79
CA ARG A 113 -16.37 -19.86 -18.89
C ARG A 113 -16.98 -21.16 -19.44
N GLY A 114 -17.00 -22.19 -18.60
CA GLY A 114 -17.56 -23.49 -18.94
C GLY A 114 -16.70 -24.36 -19.87
N ARG A 115 -15.44 -23.99 -20.12
CA ARG A 115 -14.50 -24.76 -20.95
C ARG A 115 -13.49 -25.49 -20.08
N THR A 116 -13.17 -26.72 -20.48
CA THR A 116 -12.02 -27.48 -19.95
C THR A 116 -10.94 -27.47 -21.00
N GLU A 117 -9.77 -26.92 -20.67
CA GLU A 117 -8.62 -26.84 -21.59
C GLU A 117 -7.42 -27.55 -20.98
N LYS A 118 -6.54 -28.09 -21.83
CA LYS A 118 -5.26 -28.66 -21.37
C LYS A 118 -4.31 -27.53 -21.02
N LEU A 119 -3.62 -27.66 -19.88
CA LEU A 119 -2.53 -26.74 -19.53
C LEU A 119 -1.41 -26.83 -20.56
N SER A 120 -0.82 -25.67 -20.91
CA SER A 120 0.40 -25.64 -21.72
C SER A 120 1.54 -26.36 -20.98
N ARG A 121 2.55 -26.87 -21.70
CA ARG A 121 3.72 -27.53 -21.09
C ARG A 121 4.43 -26.63 -20.06
N LEU A 122 4.63 -25.36 -20.40
CA LEU A 122 5.23 -24.39 -19.49
C LEU A 122 4.39 -24.23 -18.20
N ARG A 123 3.05 -24.11 -18.32
CA ARG A 123 2.16 -23.98 -17.17
C ARG A 123 2.17 -25.23 -16.28
N GLN A 124 2.29 -26.42 -16.89
CA GLN A 124 2.42 -27.68 -16.12
C GLN A 124 3.71 -27.69 -15.29
N VAL A 125 4.85 -27.28 -15.89
CA VAL A 125 6.14 -27.18 -15.18
C VAL A 125 6.08 -26.17 -14.05
N ILE A 126 5.51 -24.98 -14.30
CA ILE A 126 5.34 -23.94 -13.27
C ILE A 126 4.48 -24.48 -12.12
N ALA A 127 3.34 -25.10 -12.42
CA ALA A 127 2.45 -25.65 -11.41
C ALA A 127 3.14 -26.71 -10.52
N ALA A 128 3.88 -27.64 -11.14
CA ALA A 128 4.64 -28.65 -10.41
C ALA A 128 5.69 -28.03 -9.48
N ARG A 129 6.49 -27.05 -9.99
CA ARG A 129 7.53 -26.37 -9.20
C ARG A 129 6.97 -25.53 -8.05
N MET A 130 5.83 -24.87 -8.23
CA MET A 130 5.21 -24.09 -7.15
C MET A 130 4.70 -24.99 -6.02
N VAL A 131 4.06 -26.13 -6.36
CA VAL A 131 3.62 -27.11 -5.37
C VAL A 131 4.84 -27.73 -4.66
N GLU A 132 5.87 -28.08 -5.40
CA GLU A 132 7.11 -28.63 -4.84
C GLU A 132 7.75 -27.64 -3.86
N SER A 133 7.87 -26.36 -4.24
CA SER A 133 8.43 -25.32 -3.37
C SER A 133 7.69 -25.23 -2.03
N LEU A 134 6.36 -25.22 -2.05
CA LEU A 134 5.55 -25.17 -0.82
C LEU A 134 5.61 -26.48 0.01
N ARG A 135 5.92 -27.60 -0.61
CA ARG A 135 6.09 -28.89 0.08
C ARG A 135 7.47 -29.04 0.73
N VAL A 136 8.50 -28.52 0.08
CA VAL A 136 9.90 -28.65 0.52
C VAL A 136 10.24 -27.59 1.54
N SER A 137 9.84 -26.34 1.32
CA SER A 137 10.17 -25.21 2.18
C SER A 137 9.13 -24.98 3.27
N ALA A 138 9.58 -24.71 4.49
CA ALA A 138 8.76 -24.16 5.56
C ALA A 138 8.63 -22.63 5.36
N GLN A 139 7.81 -22.20 4.40
CA GLN A 139 7.75 -20.79 3.99
C GLN A 139 7.06 -19.91 5.02
N LEU A 140 7.71 -18.78 5.32
CA LEU A 140 7.17 -17.69 6.13
C LEU A 140 7.46 -16.37 5.42
N THR A 141 6.65 -15.33 5.66
CA THR A 141 6.86 -14.00 5.08
C THR A 141 6.92 -12.94 6.18
N THR A 142 7.98 -12.15 6.17
CA THR A 142 8.13 -10.95 7.01
C THR A 142 8.00 -9.71 6.12
N VAL A 143 7.23 -8.71 6.58
CA VAL A 143 6.97 -7.49 5.82
C VAL A 143 7.43 -6.28 6.63
N VAL A 144 8.11 -5.35 5.97
CA VAL A 144 8.50 -4.05 6.54
C VAL A 144 8.01 -2.90 5.66
N GLU A 145 7.67 -1.80 6.28
CA GLU A 145 7.36 -0.55 5.59
C GLU A 145 8.61 0.33 5.55
N VAL A 146 8.88 0.94 4.37
CA VAL A 146 10.09 1.70 4.08
C VAL A 146 9.73 3.06 3.48
N ASP A 147 10.34 4.12 4.00
CA ASP A 147 10.24 5.48 3.44
C ASP A 147 11.25 5.67 2.30
N VAL A 148 10.77 5.71 1.09
CA VAL A 148 11.58 5.95 -0.12
C VAL A 148 11.43 7.37 -0.67
N THR A 149 11.03 8.34 0.17
CA THR A 149 10.79 9.73 -0.25
C THR A 149 12.06 10.37 -0.81
N ARG A 150 13.23 10.11 -0.21
CA ARG A 150 14.51 10.61 -0.72
C ARG A 150 14.81 10.04 -2.11
N ILE A 151 14.65 8.74 -2.28
CA ILE A 151 14.83 8.06 -3.57
C ILE A 151 13.84 8.60 -4.60
N ALA A 152 12.56 8.82 -4.23
CA ALA A 152 11.56 9.37 -5.14
C ALA A 152 11.96 10.77 -5.66
N ARG A 153 12.51 11.62 -4.79
CA ARG A 153 13.02 12.96 -5.16
C ARG A 153 14.25 12.86 -6.06
N LEU A 154 15.24 12.06 -5.68
CA LEU A 154 16.46 11.83 -6.48
C LEU A 154 16.13 11.28 -7.86
N ARG A 155 15.25 10.27 -7.92
CA ARG A 155 14.77 9.70 -9.17
C ARG A 155 14.10 10.76 -10.04
N GLN A 156 13.24 11.62 -9.47
CA GLN A 156 12.57 12.67 -10.22
C GLN A 156 13.56 13.69 -10.79
N ALA A 157 14.59 14.06 -10.03
CA ALA A 157 15.63 14.98 -10.48
C ALA A 157 16.53 14.35 -11.57
N ALA A 158 16.89 13.07 -11.42
CA ALA A 158 17.89 12.44 -12.28
C ALA A 158 17.31 11.75 -13.52
N LYS A 159 16.00 11.46 -13.60
CA LYS A 159 15.42 10.53 -14.60
C LYS A 159 15.75 10.86 -16.05
N ALA A 160 15.73 12.15 -16.43
CA ALA A 160 15.99 12.56 -17.81
C ALA A 160 17.47 12.39 -18.20
N ASP A 161 18.37 12.78 -17.31
CA ASP A 161 19.81 12.66 -17.51
C ASP A 161 20.28 11.22 -17.48
N PHE A 162 19.69 10.42 -16.60
CA PHE A 162 19.92 8.99 -16.52
C PHE A 162 19.50 8.29 -17.81
N GLU A 163 18.30 8.57 -18.33
CA GLU A 163 17.80 7.97 -19.57
C GLU A 163 18.67 8.34 -20.77
N ARG A 164 19.16 9.58 -20.84
CA ARG A 164 20.12 9.99 -21.90
C ARG A 164 21.46 9.27 -21.80
N ARG A 165 21.98 9.05 -20.58
CA ARG A 165 23.28 8.44 -20.34
C ARG A 165 23.25 6.93 -20.45
N GLU A 166 22.24 6.29 -19.86
CA GLU A 166 22.16 4.83 -19.72
C GLU A 166 21.29 4.17 -20.79
N GLY A 167 20.51 4.95 -21.55
CA GLY A 167 19.62 4.44 -22.61
C GLY A 167 18.36 3.73 -22.07
N VAL A 168 18.12 3.76 -20.76
CA VAL A 168 16.98 3.08 -20.11
C VAL A 168 16.31 3.98 -19.08
N LYS A 169 15.01 3.78 -18.88
CA LYS A 169 14.22 4.55 -17.89
C LYS A 169 14.63 4.21 -16.45
N LEU A 170 14.81 5.22 -15.63
CA LEU A 170 15.05 5.05 -14.19
C LEU A 170 13.75 4.75 -13.45
N SER A 171 13.50 3.49 -13.11
CA SER A 171 12.41 3.04 -12.24
C SER A 171 12.89 2.93 -10.77
N PHE A 172 12.00 2.51 -9.84
CA PHE A 172 12.41 2.22 -8.46
C PHE A 172 13.14 0.88 -8.33
N LEU A 173 12.87 -0.07 -9.21
CA LEU A 173 13.38 -1.43 -9.11
C LEU A 173 14.92 -1.53 -9.04
N PRO A 174 15.71 -0.77 -9.81
CA PRO A 174 17.17 -0.77 -9.66
C PRO A 174 17.67 -0.38 -8.27
N PHE A 175 17.00 0.54 -7.58
CA PHE A 175 17.36 0.92 -6.22
C PHE A 175 17.09 -0.22 -5.23
N PHE A 176 15.96 -0.91 -5.38
CA PHE A 176 15.63 -2.07 -4.56
C PHE A 176 16.60 -3.23 -4.85
N ALA A 177 16.97 -3.43 -6.12
CA ALA A 177 17.93 -4.46 -6.50
C ALA A 177 19.32 -4.22 -5.90
N ILE A 178 19.83 -2.97 -5.95
CA ILE A 178 21.11 -2.62 -5.32
C ILE A 178 21.05 -2.84 -3.80
N ALA A 179 20.00 -2.35 -3.14
CA ALA A 179 19.86 -2.53 -1.70
C ALA A 179 19.76 -4.02 -1.30
N ALA A 180 19.06 -4.84 -2.12
CA ALA A 180 18.98 -6.28 -1.90
C ALA A 180 20.35 -6.96 -2.04
N VAL A 181 21.09 -6.63 -3.11
CA VAL A 181 22.43 -7.20 -3.37
C VAL A 181 23.42 -6.79 -2.28
N GLU A 182 23.42 -5.52 -1.85
CA GLU A 182 24.24 -5.05 -0.73
C GLU A 182 23.90 -5.82 0.55
N ALA A 183 22.59 -6.01 0.83
CA ALA A 183 22.14 -6.76 2.02
C ALA A 183 22.47 -8.26 1.95
N LEU A 184 22.42 -8.89 0.76
CA LEU A 184 22.79 -10.30 0.60
C LEU A 184 24.27 -10.56 0.94
N LYS A 185 25.16 -9.60 0.67
CA LYS A 185 26.59 -9.69 1.06
C LYS A 185 26.78 -9.65 2.58
N GLU A 186 25.92 -8.92 3.30
CA GLU A 186 25.98 -8.82 4.76
C GLU A 186 25.24 -9.98 5.46
N HIS A 187 24.30 -10.62 4.77
CA HIS A 187 23.45 -11.68 5.31
C HIS A 187 23.51 -12.95 4.44
N PRO A 188 24.60 -13.71 4.47
CA PRO A 188 24.81 -14.87 3.59
C PRO A 188 23.78 -15.98 3.81
N ASP A 189 23.16 -16.07 4.99
CA ASP A 189 22.10 -17.05 5.28
C ASP A 189 20.86 -16.86 4.37
N VAL A 190 20.66 -15.67 3.82
CA VAL A 190 19.57 -15.37 2.86
C VAL A 190 20.01 -15.68 1.42
N ASN A 191 21.32 -15.84 1.15
CA ASN A 191 21.90 -16.15 -0.17
C ASN A 191 22.50 -17.56 -0.18
N CYS A 192 21.72 -18.56 0.21
CA CYS A 192 22.17 -19.95 0.28
C CYS A 192 21.17 -20.91 -0.35
N SER A 193 21.51 -22.19 -0.39
CA SER A 193 20.62 -23.29 -0.73
C SER A 193 20.77 -24.45 0.27
N VAL A 194 19.67 -25.16 0.52
CA VAL A 194 19.58 -26.24 1.52
C VAL A 194 19.33 -27.56 0.83
N ASP A 195 20.17 -28.54 1.08
CA ASP A 195 19.94 -29.94 0.78
C ASP A 195 19.60 -30.68 2.07
N THR A 196 18.31 -31.01 2.22
CA THR A 196 17.82 -31.66 3.45
C THR A 196 18.19 -33.14 3.49
N GLU A 197 18.35 -33.78 2.33
CA GLU A 197 18.72 -35.20 2.25
C GLU A 197 20.18 -35.41 2.61
N ALA A 198 21.05 -34.53 2.11
CA ALA A 198 22.47 -34.50 2.46
C ALA A 198 22.75 -33.83 3.82
N GLY A 199 21.78 -33.12 4.39
CA GLY A 199 21.95 -32.37 5.62
C GLY A 199 22.97 -31.21 5.49
N THR A 200 23.05 -30.58 4.30
CA THR A 200 24.05 -29.55 3.99
C THR A 200 23.41 -28.24 3.57
N VAL A 201 24.15 -27.14 3.83
CA VAL A 201 23.85 -25.79 3.33
C VAL A 201 25.00 -25.32 2.45
N THR A 202 24.66 -24.78 1.29
CA THR A 202 25.65 -24.16 0.38
C THR A 202 25.45 -22.65 0.39
N TYR A 203 26.42 -21.92 0.90
CA TYR A 203 26.47 -20.46 0.82
C TYR A 203 27.09 -20.08 -0.52
N HIS A 204 26.39 -19.20 -1.28
CA HIS A 204 26.83 -18.79 -2.61
C HIS A 204 27.86 -17.66 -2.51
N GLU A 205 28.94 -17.74 -3.31
CA GLU A 205 30.02 -16.74 -3.33
C GLU A 205 29.59 -15.43 -4.02
N ALA A 206 28.55 -15.48 -4.86
CA ALA A 206 28.07 -14.33 -5.61
C ALA A 206 26.54 -14.20 -5.54
N GLU A 207 26.04 -12.99 -5.74
CA GLU A 207 24.63 -12.68 -5.78
C GLU A 207 24.13 -12.77 -7.23
N HIS A 208 23.49 -13.89 -7.58
CA HIS A 208 22.82 -14.10 -8.87
C HIS A 208 21.36 -13.76 -8.72
N LEU A 209 20.99 -12.53 -9.16
CA LEU A 209 19.68 -11.96 -8.90
C LEU A 209 18.66 -12.33 -9.98
N GLY A 210 17.70 -13.17 -9.65
CA GLY A 210 16.53 -13.45 -10.47
C GLY A 210 15.55 -12.26 -10.45
N ILE A 211 15.06 -11.84 -11.61
CA ILE A 211 14.06 -10.79 -11.74
C ILE A 211 12.77 -11.39 -12.30
N ALA A 212 11.68 -11.35 -11.54
CA ALA A 212 10.40 -11.86 -12.02
C ALA A 212 9.83 -10.98 -13.13
N VAL A 213 9.62 -11.56 -14.31
CA VAL A 213 9.08 -10.90 -15.51
C VAL A 213 7.78 -11.57 -15.92
N ASP A 214 6.71 -10.78 -15.96
CA ASP A 214 5.42 -11.21 -16.47
C ASP A 214 5.43 -11.24 -18.01
N THR A 215 4.95 -12.36 -18.58
CA THR A 215 4.82 -12.60 -20.01
C THR A 215 3.45 -13.20 -20.33
N GLU A 216 3.02 -13.12 -21.58
CA GLU A 216 1.77 -13.75 -22.04
C GLU A 216 1.70 -15.25 -21.75
N ARG A 217 2.86 -15.92 -21.68
CA ARG A 217 2.96 -17.36 -21.38
C ARG A 217 2.99 -17.68 -19.91
N GLY A 218 3.21 -16.69 -19.04
CA GLY A 218 3.32 -16.82 -17.59
C GLY A 218 4.54 -16.08 -17.05
N LEU A 219 4.75 -16.21 -15.73
CA LEU A 219 5.87 -15.58 -15.04
C LEU A 219 7.17 -16.36 -15.31
N LEU A 220 8.20 -15.67 -15.76
CA LEU A 220 9.56 -16.18 -15.94
C LEU A 220 10.51 -15.37 -15.07
N VAL A 221 11.61 -16.00 -14.64
CA VAL A 221 12.59 -15.37 -13.74
C VAL A 221 13.99 -15.44 -14.39
N PRO A 222 14.31 -14.53 -15.34
CA PRO A 222 15.67 -14.41 -15.83
C PRO A 222 16.62 -13.90 -14.74
N VAL A 223 17.89 -14.26 -14.82
CA VAL A 223 18.92 -14.06 -13.81
C VAL A 223 19.98 -13.07 -14.28
N ILE A 224 20.25 -12.08 -13.44
CA ILE A 224 21.42 -11.21 -13.55
C ILE A 224 22.55 -11.88 -12.78
N HIS A 225 23.45 -12.56 -13.49
CA HIS A 225 24.61 -13.17 -12.88
C HIS A 225 25.58 -12.10 -12.37
N ASN A 226 26.21 -12.36 -11.21
CA ASN A 226 27.15 -11.46 -10.52
C ASN A 226 26.57 -10.03 -10.37
N ALA A 227 25.31 -9.95 -9.92
CA ALA A 227 24.65 -8.67 -9.70
C ALA A 227 25.40 -7.78 -8.69
N GLY A 228 26.16 -8.42 -7.77
CA GLY A 228 26.99 -7.76 -6.78
C GLY A 228 28.12 -6.90 -7.34
N ASP A 229 28.52 -7.11 -8.58
CA ASP A 229 29.59 -6.36 -9.26
C ASP A 229 29.05 -5.15 -10.04
N LEU A 230 27.73 -5.02 -10.15
CA LEU A 230 27.10 -4.00 -10.97
C LEU A 230 26.73 -2.76 -10.15
N ASN A 231 26.96 -1.60 -10.75
CA ASN A 231 26.43 -0.34 -10.25
C ASN A 231 24.94 -0.15 -10.64
N LEU A 232 24.32 0.91 -10.16
CA LEU A 232 22.91 1.23 -10.41
C LEU A 232 22.56 1.28 -11.91
N GLY A 233 23.41 1.90 -12.75
CA GLY A 233 23.22 1.96 -14.19
C GLY A 233 23.32 0.58 -14.83
N GLY A 234 24.30 -0.24 -14.41
CA GLY A 234 24.46 -1.63 -14.87
C GLY A 234 23.25 -2.49 -14.54
N ILE A 235 22.77 -2.45 -13.31
CA ILE A 235 21.55 -3.14 -12.87
C ILE A 235 20.33 -2.67 -13.68
N ALA A 236 20.17 -1.35 -13.87
CA ALA A 236 19.03 -0.81 -14.63
C ALA A 236 19.01 -1.30 -16.09
N ARG A 237 20.18 -1.29 -16.75
CA ARG A 237 20.31 -1.81 -18.13
C ARG A 237 20.03 -3.32 -18.20
N LYS A 238 20.57 -4.10 -17.27
CA LYS A 238 20.34 -5.56 -17.22
C LYS A 238 18.88 -5.89 -16.98
N ILE A 239 18.21 -5.20 -16.05
CA ILE A 239 16.77 -5.38 -15.81
C ILE A 239 15.97 -5.07 -17.09
N ALA A 240 16.26 -3.96 -17.78
CA ALA A 240 15.53 -3.57 -18.97
C ALA A 240 15.76 -4.57 -20.12
N ASP A 241 16.99 -4.97 -20.38
CA ASP A 241 17.38 -5.94 -21.41
C ASP A 241 16.72 -7.31 -21.17
N LEU A 242 16.90 -7.87 -19.98
CA LEU A 242 16.32 -9.17 -19.64
C LEU A 242 14.79 -9.16 -19.70
N ALA A 243 14.15 -8.09 -19.20
CA ALA A 243 12.70 -7.97 -19.27
C ALA A 243 12.18 -7.92 -20.71
N GLU A 244 12.83 -7.17 -21.59
CA GLU A 244 12.48 -7.09 -23.02
C GLU A 244 12.68 -8.43 -23.72
N ARG A 245 13.85 -9.05 -23.57
CA ARG A 245 14.15 -10.33 -24.20
C ARG A 245 13.29 -11.47 -23.67
N THR A 246 12.92 -11.43 -22.39
CA THR A 246 12.01 -12.42 -21.80
C THR A 246 10.60 -12.31 -22.38
N ARG A 247 10.06 -11.10 -22.50
CA ARG A 247 8.74 -10.86 -23.11
C ARG A 247 8.71 -11.26 -24.59
N THR A 248 9.79 -10.99 -25.31
CA THR A 248 9.93 -11.34 -26.75
C THR A 248 10.45 -12.76 -26.98
N ASN A 249 10.57 -13.59 -25.93
CA ASN A 249 11.03 -14.98 -25.99
C ASN A 249 12.45 -15.14 -26.57
N LYS A 250 13.34 -14.21 -26.27
CA LYS A 250 14.75 -14.18 -26.73
C LYS A 250 15.75 -14.43 -25.59
N VAL A 251 15.27 -14.68 -24.38
CA VAL A 251 16.12 -15.04 -23.23
C VAL A 251 16.70 -16.44 -23.46
N SER A 252 17.98 -16.64 -23.16
CA SER A 252 18.64 -17.94 -23.28
C SER A 252 18.32 -18.85 -22.09
N PRO A 253 18.40 -20.18 -22.23
CA PRO A 253 18.23 -21.11 -21.12
C PRO A 253 19.20 -20.84 -19.96
N ASP A 254 20.43 -20.45 -20.23
CA ASP A 254 21.45 -20.16 -19.22
C ASP A 254 21.08 -18.94 -18.37
N GLU A 255 20.35 -18.00 -18.94
CA GLU A 255 19.85 -16.82 -18.23
C GLU A 255 18.60 -17.11 -17.39
N LEU A 256 18.02 -18.31 -17.49
CA LEU A 256 16.89 -18.75 -16.69
C LEU A 256 17.28 -19.65 -15.51
N GLY A 257 18.56 -19.96 -15.38
CA GLY A 257 19.11 -20.83 -14.35
C GLY A 257 20.17 -20.14 -13.47
N GLY A 258 20.57 -20.80 -12.40
CA GLY A 258 21.68 -20.38 -11.54
C GLY A 258 21.40 -19.17 -10.66
N GLY A 259 20.16 -18.72 -10.53
CA GLY A 259 19.80 -17.65 -9.59
C GLY A 259 19.90 -18.09 -8.14
N THR A 260 20.45 -17.23 -7.28
CA THR A 260 20.61 -17.49 -5.84
C THR A 260 19.58 -16.78 -4.98
N PHE A 261 18.98 -15.72 -5.49
CA PHE A 261 17.93 -14.92 -4.85
C PHE A 261 16.98 -14.36 -5.92
N THR A 262 15.71 -14.15 -5.59
CA THR A 262 14.73 -13.61 -6.55
C THR A 262 14.12 -12.30 -6.03
N LEU A 263 13.97 -11.32 -6.93
CA LEU A 263 13.26 -10.08 -6.72
C LEU A 263 12.01 -10.04 -7.61
N THR A 264 10.84 -9.88 -7.01
CA THR A 264 9.56 -9.73 -7.72
C THR A 264 8.92 -8.38 -7.46
N ASN A 265 8.50 -7.67 -8.52
CA ASN A 265 7.82 -6.38 -8.42
C ASN A 265 6.32 -6.55 -8.58
N THR A 266 5.61 -6.76 -7.48
CA THR A 266 4.15 -6.87 -7.43
C THR A 266 3.45 -5.51 -7.47
N GLY A 267 4.18 -4.47 -7.06
CA GLY A 267 3.71 -3.09 -7.07
C GLY A 267 3.45 -2.51 -8.46
N SER A 268 4.00 -3.10 -9.52
CA SER A 268 3.75 -2.65 -10.90
C SER A 268 2.28 -2.73 -11.33
N ARG A 269 1.47 -3.53 -10.65
CA ARG A 269 0.02 -3.70 -10.84
C ARG A 269 -0.83 -3.17 -9.69
N GLY A 270 -0.25 -2.37 -8.81
CA GLY A 270 -0.95 -1.72 -7.72
C GLY A 270 -1.04 -2.52 -6.42
N ALA A 271 -0.47 -3.73 -6.34
CA ALA A 271 -0.42 -4.47 -5.10
C ALA A 271 0.46 -3.76 -4.08
N LEU A 272 0.00 -3.67 -2.83
CA LEU A 272 0.79 -3.08 -1.74
C LEU A 272 1.90 -4.02 -1.29
N PHE A 273 1.63 -5.29 -1.18
CA PHE A 273 2.57 -6.40 -0.96
C PHE A 273 1.89 -7.72 -1.34
N ASP A 274 2.65 -8.78 -1.38
CA ASP A 274 2.19 -10.16 -1.48
C ASP A 274 3.11 -11.08 -0.65
N THR A 275 2.83 -12.38 -0.69
CA THR A 275 3.64 -13.44 -0.07
C THR A 275 4.16 -14.36 -1.18
N PRO A 276 5.23 -13.96 -1.90
CA PRO A 276 5.70 -14.70 -3.05
C PRO A 276 6.21 -16.09 -2.68
N ILE A 277 6.00 -17.07 -3.58
CA ILE A 277 6.49 -18.44 -3.40
C ILE A 277 7.96 -18.50 -3.83
N ILE A 278 8.79 -19.14 -3.01
CA ILE A 278 10.24 -19.24 -3.24
C ILE A 278 10.53 -20.04 -4.52
N ASN A 279 11.48 -19.57 -5.31
CA ASN A 279 11.96 -20.27 -6.49
C ASN A 279 13.10 -21.24 -6.12
N GLN A 280 12.77 -22.53 -5.95
CA GLN A 280 13.76 -23.56 -5.57
C GLN A 280 14.96 -23.58 -6.55
N PRO A 281 16.22 -23.84 -6.07
CA PRO A 281 16.63 -24.21 -4.72
C PRO A 281 16.96 -23.02 -3.79
N GLN A 282 16.59 -21.80 -4.16
CA GLN A 282 16.77 -20.60 -3.34
C GLN A 282 16.04 -20.74 -2.00
N VAL A 283 16.52 -20.03 -0.99
CA VAL A 283 15.89 -19.99 0.34
C VAL A 283 15.04 -18.77 0.58
N ALA A 284 15.09 -17.76 -0.31
CA ALA A 284 14.30 -16.55 -0.14
C ALA A 284 13.94 -15.86 -1.47
N ILE A 285 12.88 -15.06 -1.41
CA ILE A 285 12.38 -14.20 -2.49
C ILE A 285 11.86 -12.90 -1.89
N LEU A 286 12.24 -11.77 -2.48
CA LEU A 286 11.81 -10.45 -2.06
C LEU A 286 10.71 -9.92 -2.99
N GLY A 287 9.53 -9.62 -2.41
CA GLY A 287 8.46 -8.87 -3.05
C GLY A 287 8.58 -7.37 -2.79
N THR A 288 8.48 -6.56 -3.83
CA THR A 288 8.40 -5.10 -3.70
C THR A 288 7.01 -4.61 -4.09
N GLY A 289 6.36 -3.90 -3.18
CA GLY A 289 5.02 -3.35 -3.39
C GLY A 289 5.00 -2.05 -4.19
N SER A 290 3.81 -1.51 -4.38
CA SER A 290 3.61 -0.18 -4.96
C SER A 290 4.18 0.91 -4.06
N VAL A 291 4.92 1.84 -4.66
CA VAL A 291 5.31 3.08 -3.97
C VAL A 291 4.10 4.02 -3.96
N VAL A 292 3.56 4.28 -2.77
CA VAL A 292 2.36 5.10 -2.56
C VAL A 292 2.65 6.26 -1.61
N LYS A 293 1.95 7.39 -1.81
CA LYS A 293 2.01 8.51 -0.86
C LYS A 293 1.09 8.22 0.33
N ARG A 294 1.63 8.37 1.55
CA ARG A 294 0.90 8.21 2.80
C ARG A 294 1.21 9.33 3.78
N PRO A 295 0.24 9.73 4.62
CA PRO A 295 0.54 10.48 5.83
C PRO A 295 1.20 9.53 6.83
N VAL A 296 2.36 9.91 7.34
CA VAL A 296 3.07 9.16 8.39
C VAL A 296 3.51 10.11 9.48
N VAL A 297 3.57 9.59 10.72
CA VAL A 297 4.17 10.32 11.83
C VAL A 297 5.68 10.29 11.67
N ILE A 298 6.31 11.45 11.75
CA ILE A 298 7.75 11.61 11.81
C ILE A 298 8.12 12.36 13.07
N SER A 299 9.21 11.98 13.72
CA SER A 299 9.79 12.72 14.83
C SER A 299 10.82 13.70 14.29
N ASP A 300 10.63 14.98 14.58
CA ASP A 300 11.57 16.06 14.27
C ASP A 300 12.19 16.55 15.57
N GLU A 301 13.50 16.79 15.58
CA GLU A 301 14.22 17.19 16.80
C GLU A 301 13.73 18.53 17.37
N ASN A 302 13.20 19.43 16.54
CA ASN A 302 12.76 20.75 16.95
C ASN A 302 11.23 20.87 17.11
N LEU A 303 10.46 20.11 16.31
CA LEU A 303 9.01 20.20 16.25
C LEU A 303 8.30 19.04 16.98
N GLY A 304 9.07 18.05 17.45
CA GLY A 304 8.50 16.82 18.02
C GLY A 304 7.85 15.94 16.96
N GLU A 305 6.76 15.26 17.30
CA GLU A 305 6.01 14.43 16.35
C GLU A 305 5.14 15.29 15.43
N THR A 306 5.25 15.05 14.13
CA THR A 306 4.46 15.73 13.10
C THR A 306 4.00 14.75 12.04
N ILE A 307 2.95 15.11 11.29
CA ILE A 307 2.45 14.30 10.18
C ILE A 307 3.04 14.84 8.87
N ALA A 308 3.72 13.97 8.13
CA ALA A 308 4.27 14.32 6.82
C ALA A 308 3.81 13.35 5.74
N ILE A 309 3.68 13.86 4.51
CA ILE A 309 3.40 13.00 3.34
C ILE A 309 4.72 12.39 2.88
N ARG A 310 4.78 11.06 2.89
CA ARG A 310 5.94 10.25 2.48
C ARG A 310 5.59 9.30 1.35
N SER A 311 6.58 8.98 0.53
CA SER A 311 6.50 7.90 -0.45
C SER A 311 6.91 6.61 0.25
N MET A 312 5.93 5.74 0.52
CA MET A 312 6.11 4.52 1.28
C MET A 312 6.03 3.30 0.36
N VAL A 313 6.78 2.26 0.70
CA VAL A 313 6.73 0.97 0.02
C VAL A 313 6.80 -0.15 1.05
N TYR A 314 6.09 -1.25 0.81
CA TYR A 314 6.28 -2.49 1.54
C TYR A 314 7.31 -3.37 0.84
N LEU A 315 8.23 -3.92 1.62
CA LEU A 315 9.13 -4.99 1.23
C LEU A 315 8.70 -6.26 1.97
N ALA A 316 8.42 -7.32 1.23
CA ALA A 316 7.97 -8.60 1.75
C ALA A 316 9.00 -9.68 1.42
N LEU A 317 9.71 -10.20 2.42
CA LEU A 317 10.64 -11.29 2.26
C LEU A 317 9.95 -12.61 2.63
N SER A 318 9.72 -13.48 1.62
CA SER A 318 9.37 -14.88 1.89
C SER A 318 10.65 -15.70 1.96
N TYR A 319 10.77 -16.53 2.97
CA TYR A 319 11.98 -17.30 3.27
C TYR A 319 11.65 -18.69 3.78
N ASP A 320 12.62 -19.58 3.64
CA ASP A 320 12.54 -20.96 4.12
C ASP A 320 13.00 -21.03 5.57
N HIS A 321 12.04 -21.24 6.47
CA HIS A 321 12.28 -21.24 7.91
C HIS A 321 13.05 -22.50 8.40
N ARG A 322 13.48 -23.36 7.48
CA ARG A 322 14.43 -24.45 7.80
C ARG A 322 15.85 -23.92 8.02
N ILE A 323 16.19 -22.74 7.44
CA ILE A 323 17.53 -22.16 7.51
C ILE A 323 17.52 -20.67 7.86
N VAL A 324 16.52 -19.91 7.45
CA VAL A 324 16.38 -18.48 7.77
C VAL A 324 15.32 -18.33 8.83
N ASP A 325 15.63 -17.76 9.97
CA ASP A 325 14.64 -17.48 11.00
C ASP A 325 14.10 -16.04 10.93
N GLY A 326 13.11 -15.72 11.79
CA GLY A 326 12.48 -14.40 11.80
C GLY A 326 13.46 -13.27 12.17
N ALA A 327 14.52 -13.56 12.94
CA ALA A 327 15.54 -12.59 13.31
C ALA A 327 16.48 -12.30 12.13
N ASP A 328 16.84 -13.33 11.34
CA ASP A 328 17.65 -13.19 10.13
C ASP A 328 16.89 -12.38 9.08
N ALA A 329 15.63 -12.72 8.86
CA ALA A 329 14.74 -11.98 7.95
C ALA A 329 14.59 -10.51 8.37
N ALA A 330 14.43 -10.25 9.67
CA ALA A 330 14.32 -8.89 10.19
C ALA A 330 15.63 -8.11 10.04
N ARG A 331 16.79 -8.73 10.26
CA ARG A 331 18.11 -8.10 10.05
C ARG A 331 18.34 -7.76 8.58
N PHE A 332 18.09 -8.70 7.67
CA PHE A 332 18.19 -8.48 6.23
C PHE A 332 17.30 -7.32 5.77
N LEU A 333 16.01 -7.36 6.13
CA LEU A 333 15.06 -6.28 5.80
C LEU A 333 15.42 -4.96 6.48
N GLY A 334 16.00 -4.99 7.68
CA GLY A 334 16.49 -3.83 8.39
C GLY A 334 17.67 -3.16 7.67
N THR A 335 18.65 -3.94 7.19
CA THR A 335 19.77 -3.46 6.35
C THR A 335 19.22 -2.79 5.07
N MET A 336 18.31 -3.46 4.35
CA MET A 336 17.67 -2.89 3.17
C MET A 336 16.91 -1.60 3.47
N LYS A 337 16.11 -1.58 4.54
CA LYS A 337 15.34 -0.42 4.99
C LYS A 337 16.27 0.76 5.26
N SER A 338 17.29 0.56 6.07
CA SER A 338 18.27 1.62 6.41
C SER A 338 18.94 2.17 5.14
N ARG A 339 19.34 1.32 4.22
CA ARG A 339 19.97 1.70 2.94
C ARG A 339 19.05 2.53 2.05
N LEU A 340 17.79 2.13 1.94
CA LEU A 340 16.79 2.82 1.11
C LEU A 340 16.33 4.15 1.74
N GLU A 341 16.13 4.21 3.05
CA GLU A 341 15.74 5.42 3.76
C GLU A 341 16.87 6.46 3.81
N ALA A 342 18.13 6.01 3.92
CA ALA A 342 19.29 6.88 3.76
C ALA A 342 19.31 7.55 2.38
N GLY A 343 18.86 6.85 1.33
CA GLY A 343 18.68 7.38 -0.02
C GLY A 343 19.98 7.90 -0.68
N ALA A 344 21.15 7.50 -0.19
CA ALA A 344 22.47 7.97 -0.65
C ALA A 344 22.84 7.36 -2.02
N PHE A 345 22.16 7.79 -3.07
CA PHE A 345 22.37 7.35 -4.46
C PHE A 345 22.81 8.49 -5.40
N GLU A 346 23.08 9.68 -4.88
CA GLU A 346 23.46 10.87 -5.65
C GLU A 346 24.64 10.58 -6.56
N ARG A 347 25.70 9.99 -6.01
CA ARG A 347 26.93 9.65 -6.77
C ARG A 347 26.64 8.64 -7.87
N ALA A 348 25.82 7.61 -7.60
CA ALA A 348 25.44 6.61 -8.59
C ALA A 348 24.58 7.18 -9.71
N LEU A 349 23.87 8.27 -9.45
CA LEU A 349 23.05 8.99 -10.41
C LEU A 349 23.81 10.10 -11.14
N GLY A 350 25.07 10.37 -10.78
CA GLY A 350 25.87 11.46 -11.33
C GLY A 350 25.40 12.84 -10.88
N LEU A 351 24.68 12.91 -9.77
CA LEU A 351 24.30 14.15 -9.12
C LEU A 351 25.46 14.55 -8.20
N HIS A 352 26.29 15.47 -8.65
CA HIS A 352 27.33 16.05 -7.79
C HIS A 352 26.66 16.96 -6.77
N GLN A 353 27.03 16.82 -5.49
CA GLN A 353 26.68 17.82 -4.48
C GLN A 353 27.41 19.10 -4.90
N SER A 354 26.65 20.11 -5.32
CA SER A 354 27.11 21.48 -5.52
C SER A 354 27.23 22.19 -4.18
#